data_0812074f1e16b01419b2744609bb3ad8
#
_entry.id   0812074f1e16b01419b2744609bb3ad8
#
_cell.length_a   1.000
_cell.length_b   1.000
_cell.length_c   1.000
_cell.angle_alpha   90.00
_cell.angle_beta   90.00
_cell.angle_gamma   90.00
#
_symmetry.space_group_name_H-M   'P 1'
#
loop_
_entity.id
_entity.type
_entity.pdbx_description
1 polymer ?
#
loop_
_entity_poly.entity_id
_entity_poly.type
_entity_poly.pdbx_seq_one_letter_code
_entity_poly.pdbx_strand_id
1 'polypeptide(L)'
;MGTNILYIEDNPDNMMLVKRALESRGYRLFEAVNGLDGVAAAEKEPIDLILLDINLPDIDGYEVANRLRHSTKHGLAYVPIIAITANALKGDAEKALSSGCDVYMSKPINIRELWARVEAFVPSPNPRLP
;
A
#
# COMPACT_ATOMS: atom_id res chain seq x y z
N MET A 1 -13.50 14.90 -5.25
CA MET A 1 -13.38 13.48 -5.02
C MET A 1 -11.97 13.15 -4.63
N GLY A 2 -11.81 12.45 -3.54
CA GLY A 2 -10.49 12.10 -3.04
C GLY A 2 -9.92 10.88 -3.74
N THR A 3 -8.61 10.76 -3.66
CA THR A 3 -7.91 9.54 -4.06
C THR A 3 -7.87 8.60 -2.86
N ASN A 4 -8.27 7.37 -3.07
CA ASN A 4 -8.42 6.38 -2.01
C ASN A 4 -7.21 5.46 -1.96
N ILE A 5 -6.55 5.41 -0.81
CA ILE A 5 -5.39 4.56 -0.60
C ILE A 5 -5.73 3.55 0.49
N LEU A 6 -5.47 2.28 0.24
CA LEU A 6 -5.60 1.23 1.25
C LEU A 6 -4.21 0.93 1.81
N TYR A 7 -4.08 0.98 3.12
CA TYR A 7 -2.84 0.60 3.80
C TYR A 7 -3.07 -0.63 4.64
N ILE A 8 -2.33 -1.70 4.35
CA ILE A 8 -2.44 -2.98 5.05
C ILE A 8 -1.22 -3.11 5.96
N GLU A 9 -1.41 -2.98 7.25
CA GLU A 9 -0.35 -2.91 8.25
C GLU A 9 -0.90 -3.24 9.62
N ASP A 10 -0.25 -4.14 10.35
CA ASP A 10 -0.70 -4.53 11.68
C ASP A 10 -0.12 -3.67 12.80
N ASN A 11 0.95 -2.93 12.55
CA ASN A 11 1.57 -2.07 13.57
C ASN A 11 0.82 -0.75 13.67
N PRO A 12 0.21 -0.42 14.85
CA PRO A 12 -0.59 0.80 14.97
C PRO A 12 0.23 2.09 14.85
N ASP A 13 1.50 2.07 15.24
CA ASP A 13 2.34 3.27 15.11
C ASP A 13 2.63 3.58 13.65
N ASN A 14 2.93 2.56 12.85
CA ASN A 14 3.13 2.73 11.41
C ASN A 14 1.83 3.16 10.73
N MET A 15 0.71 2.57 11.14
CA MET A 15 -0.58 2.94 10.60
C MET A 15 -0.87 4.42 10.82
N MET A 16 -0.66 4.91 12.05
CA MET A 16 -0.91 6.32 12.38
C MET A 16 0.04 7.25 11.61
N LEU A 17 1.31 6.90 11.53
CA LEU A 17 2.31 7.72 10.84
C LEU A 17 1.93 7.92 9.37
N VAL A 18 1.65 6.82 8.69
CA VAL A 18 1.32 6.87 7.25
C VAL A 18 -0.02 7.55 7.03
N LYS A 19 -1.00 7.28 7.88
CA LYS A 19 -2.31 7.92 7.78
C LYS A 19 -2.19 9.44 7.84
N ARG A 20 -1.48 9.96 8.83
CA ARG A 20 -1.28 11.40 8.96
C ARG A 20 -0.55 11.99 7.77
N ALA A 21 0.49 11.28 7.30
CA ALA A 21 1.29 11.75 6.18
C ALA A 21 0.46 11.86 4.89
N LEU A 22 -0.36 10.86 4.62
CA LEU A 22 -1.14 10.85 3.38
C LEU A 22 -2.37 11.74 3.47
N GLU A 23 -3.03 11.80 4.62
CA GLU A 23 -4.18 12.69 4.78
C GLU A 23 -3.77 14.15 4.68
N SER A 24 -2.54 14.50 5.09
CA SER A 24 -2.05 15.86 4.95
C SER A 24 -1.92 16.30 3.49
N ARG A 25 -1.86 15.35 2.57
CA ARG A 25 -1.79 15.59 1.14
C ARG A 25 -3.14 15.43 0.44
N GLY A 26 -4.21 15.23 1.21
CA GLY A 26 -5.55 15.14 0.68
C GLY A 26 -5.99 13.75 0.26
N TYR A 27 -5.17 12.74 0.48
CA TYR A 27 -5.57 11.35 0.21
C TYR A 27 -6.53 10.86 1.30
N ARG A 28 -7.43 9.97 0.91
CA ARG A 28 -8.29 9.30 1.86
C ARG A 28 -7.70 7.92 2.15
N LEU A 29 -7.51 7.60 3.44
CA LEU A 29 -6.88 6.34 3.81
C LEU A 29 -7.90 5.35 4.34
N PHE A 30 -7.86 4.13 3.80
CA PHE A 30 -8.57 2.97 4.31
C PHE A 30 -7.56 2.09 5.03
N GLU A 31 -7.93 1.54 6.18
CA GLU A 31 -7.03 0.77 7.03
C GLU A 31 -7.42 -0.69 7.05
N ALA A 32 -6.42 -1.56 6.98
CA ALA A 32 -6.60 -2.99 7.24
C ALA A 32 -5.41 -3.46 8.08
N VAL A 33 -5.67 -4.27 9.11
CA VAL A 33 -4.64 -4.65 10.07
C VAL A 33 -4.09 -6.06 9.83
N ASN A 34 -4.59 -6.74 8.81
CA ASN A 34 -4.07 -8.04 8.40
C ASN A 34 -4.34 -8.26 6.93
N GLY A 35 -3.79 -9.34 6.38
CA GLY A 35 -3.87 -9.59 4.94
C GLY A 35 -5.27 -9.92 4.45
N LEU A 36 -6.01 -10.73 5.20
CA LEU A 36 -7.37 -11.11 4.80
C LEU A 36 -8.31 -9.92 4.79
N ASP A 37 -8.22 -9.07 5.83
CA ASP A 37 -9.01 -7.84 5.87
C ASP A 37 -8.60 -6.89 4.76
N GLY A 38 -7.30 -6.88 4.42
CA GLY A 38 -6.80 -6.07 3.32
C GLY A 38 -7.40 -6.47 1.97
N VAL A 39 -7.43 -7.77 1.69
CA VAL A 39 -8.05 -8.26 0.46
C VAL A 39 -9.54 -7.91 0.44
N ALA A 40 -10.23 -8.13 1.55
CA ALA A 40 -11.66 -7.80 1.64
C ALA A 40 -11.93 -6.31 1.43
N ALA A 41 -11.11 -5.44 2.02
CA ALA A 41 -11.25 -4.00 1.85
C ALA A 41 -11.01 -3.59 0.40
N ALA A 42 -10.00 -4.16 -0.24
CA ALA A 42 -9.70 -3.86 -1.64
C ALA A 42 -10.84 -4.27 -2.56
N GLU A 43 -11.53 -5.35 -2.23
CA GLU A 43 -12.66 -5.81 -3.03
C GLU A 43 -13.92 -5.02 -2.78
N LYS A 44 -14.08 -4.48 -1.58
CA LYS A 44 -15.28 -3.74 -1.19
C LYS A 44 -15.23 -2.27 -1.55
N GLU A 45 -14.07 -1.64 -1.38
CA GLU A 45 -13.94 -0.19 -1.51
C GLU A 45 -13.31 0.21 -2.84
N PRO A 46 -13.57 1.43 -3.33
CA PRO A 46 -12.96 1.91 -4.58
C PRO A 46 -11.53 2.39 -4.33
N ILE A 47 -10.58 1.48 -4.33
CA ILE A 47 -9.18 1.76 -4.00
C ILE A 47 -8.38 2.14 -5.24
N ASP A 48 -7.57 3.18 -5.13
CA ASP A 48 -6.73 3.68 -6.23
C ASP A 48 -5.28 3.26 -6.11
N LEU A 49 -4.82 2.94 -4.88
CA LEU A 49 -3.45 2.51 -4.64
C LEU A 49 -3.43 1.72 -3.34
N ILE A 50 -2.56 0.72 -3.27
CA ILE A 50 -2.41 -0.13 -2.09
C ILE A 50 -0.98 -0.03 -1.57
N LEU A 51 -0.85 0.27 -0.26
CA LEU A 51 0.39 0.14 0.48
C LEU A 51 0.31 -1.17 1.26
N LEU A 52 1.30 -2.01 1.10
CA LEU A 52 1.22 -3.39 1.58
C LEU A 52 2.46 -3.76 2.39
N ASP A 53 2.28 -3.92 3.70
CA ASP A 53 3.34 -4.50 4.53
C ASP A 53 3.47 -5.98 4.19
N ILE A 54 4.70 -6.42 3.97
CA ILE A 54 4.97 -7.82 3.64
C ILE A 54 4.84 -8.72 4.87
N ASN A 55 5.20 -8.21 6.04
CA ASN A 55 5.23 -9.02 7.27
C ASN A 55 3.91 -8.89 8.05
N LEU A 56 2.88 -9.56 7.55
CA LEU A 56 1.54 -9.52 8.16
C LEU A 56 1.32 -10.76 9.05
N PRO A 57 0.36 -10.68 10.01
CA PRO A 57 0.21 -11.75 11.01
C PRO A 57 -0.55 -12.99 10.52
N ASP A 58 -1.37 -12.87 9.47
CA ASP A 58 -2.20 -13.98 8.98
C ASP A 58 -1.65 -14.60 7.71
N ILE A 59 -1.78 -13.91 6.58
CA ILE A 59 -1.13 -14.31 5.32
C ILE A 59 -0.08 -13.24 5.00
N ASP A 60 1.02 -13.64 4.39
CA ASP A 60 2.06 -12.66 4.11
C ASP A 60 1.66 -11.74 2.95
N GLY A 61 2.41 -10.64 2.80
CA GLY A 61 2.11 -9.65 1.78
C GLY A 61 2.23 -10.19 0.36
N TYR A 62 3.08 -11.18 0.13
CA TYR A 62 3.22 -11.78 -1.20
C TYR A 62 1.93 -12.48 -1.61
N GLU A 63 1.31 -13.19 -0.67
CA GLU A 63 0.03 -13.85 -0.92
C GLU A 63 -1.07 -12.82 -1.13
N VAL A 64 -1.06 -11.72 -0.37
CA VAL A 64 -2.03 -10.64 -0.57
C VAL A 64 -1.91 -10.09 -1.99
N ALA A 65 -0.69 -9.76 -2.43
CA ALA A 65 -0.46 -9.23 -3.78
C ALA A 65 -0.97 -10.21 -4.84
N ASN A 66 -0.66 -11.49 -4.67
CA ASN A 66 -1.09 -12.52 -5.60
C ASN A 66 -2.62 -12.59 -5.70
N ARG A 67 -3.31 -12.57 -4.57
CA ARG A 67 -4.77 -12.58 -4.56
C ARG A 67 -5.37 -11.36 -5.22
N LEU A 68 -4.78 -10.18 -5.00
CA LEU A 68 -5.27 -8.95 -5.61
C LEU A 68 -5.11 -9.00 -7.13
N ARG A 69 -3.98 -9.51 -7.62
CA ARG A 69 -3.72 -9.61 -9.06
C ARG A 69 -4.64 -10.60 -9.76
N HIS A 70 -5.19 -11.56 -9.03
CA HIS A 70 -6.12 -12.56 -9.57
C HIS A 70 -7.58 -12.23 -9.24
N SER A 71 -7.86 -11.05 -8.70
CA SER A 71 -9.22 -10.66 -8.38
C SER A 71 -10.05 -10.45 -9.65
N THR A 72 -11.32 -10.84 -9.58
CA THR A 72 -12.28 -10.61 -10.66
C THR A 72 -12.95 -9.24 -10.57
N LYS A 73 -12.71 -8.48 -9.50
CA LYS A 73 -13.28 -7.15 -9.37
C LYS A 73 -12.70 -6.24 -10.45
N HIS A 74 -13.57 -5.48 -11.11
CA HIS A 74 -13.17 -4.57 -12.19
C HIS A 74 -12.06 -3.62 -11.73
N GLY A 75 -10.95 -3.63 -12.45
CA GLY A 75 -9.82 -2.74 -12.21
C GLY A 75 -8.89 -3.13 -11.07
N LEU A 76 -9.30 -4.00 -10.16
CA LEU A 76 -8.48 -4.30 -8.98
C LEU A 76 -7.17 -4.99 -9.35
N ALA A 77 -7.18 -5.85 -10.36
CA ALA A 77 -5.96 -6.55 -10.78
C ALA A 77 -4.86 -5.61 -11.29
N TYR A 78 -5.19 -4.36 -11.57
CA TYR A 78 -4.26 -3.36 -12.11
C TYR A 78 -3.98 -2.21 -11.15
N VAL A 79 -4.53 -2.23 -9.93
CA VAL A 79 -4.27 -1.18 -8.94
C VAL A 79 -2.80 -1.21 -8.54
N PRO A 80 -2.11 -0.05 -8.49
CA PRO A 80 -0.71 -0.03 -8.06
C PRO A 80 -0.54 -0.53 -6.63
N ILE A 81 0.48 -1.36 -6.42
CA ILE A 81 0.81 -1.89 -5.10
C ILE A 81 2.25 -1.51 -4.77
N ILE A 82 2.43 -0.82 -3.66
CA ILE A 82 3.74 -0.49 -3.11
C ILE A 82 3.97 -1.41 -1.91
N ALA A 83 4.94 -2.30 -2.03
CA ALA A 83 5.31 -3.20 -0.94
C ALA A 83 6.21 -2.47 0.05
N ILE A 84 6.02 -2.73 1.34
CA ILE A 84 6.85 -2.16 2.40
C ILE A 84 7.48 -3.34 3.15
N THR A 85 8.81 -3.38 3.18
CA THR A 85 9.53 -4.53 3.72
C THR A 85 10.68 -4.10 4.64
N ALA A 86 10.93 -4.89 5.68
CA ALA A 86 12.07 -4.67 6.57
C ALA A 86 13.37 -5.25 6.02
N ASN A 87 13.29 -6.09 4.98
CA ASN A 87 14.41 -6.91 4.51
C ASN A 87 14.70 -6.76 3.02
N ALA A 88 14.70 -5.52 2.51
CA ALA A 88 14.90 -5.28 1.07
C ALA A 88 16.22 -5.86 0.55
N LEU A 89 17.25 -5.96 1.40
CA LEU A 89 18.56 -6.44 0.99
C LEU A 89 18.66 -7.97 0.92
N LYS A 90 17.63 -8.70 1.31
CA LYS A 90 17.65 -10.17 1.35
C LYS A 90 16.72 -10.80 0.30
N GLY A 91 16.53 -10.12 -0.81
CA GLY A 91 15.70 -10.66 -1.88
C GLY A 91 14.21 -10.40 -1.74
N ASP A 92 13.78 -9.75 -0.65
CA ASP A 92 12.36 -9.44 -0.45
C ASP A 92 11.83 -8.50 -1.53
N ALA A 93 12.66 -7.57 -1.98
CA ALA A 93 12.26 -6.64 -3.04
C ALA A 93 11.93 -7.40 -4.34
N GLU A 94 12.80 -8.31 -4.74
CA GLU A 94 12.58 -9.11 -5.95
C GLU A 94 11.35 -9.98 -5.82
N LYS A 95 11.16 -10.59 -4.65
CA LYS A 95 10.02 -11.44 -4.39
C LYS A 95 8.72 -10.64 -4.40
N ALA A 96 8.75 -9.42 -3.87
CA ALA A 96 7.59 -8.54 -3.91
C ALA A 96 7.19 -8.22 -5.34
N LEU A 97 8.16 -7.85 -6.18
CA LEU A 97 7.89 -7.52 -7.58
C LEU A 97 7.36 -8.74 -8.33
N SER A 98 7.96 -9.92 -8.13
CA SER A 98 7.51 -11.13 -8.81
C SER A 98 6.14 -11.60 -8.33
N SER A 99 5.72 -11.19 -7.12
CA SER A 99 4.39 -11.51 -6.59
C SER A 99 3.29 -10.58 -7.08
N GLY A 100 3.64 -9.51 -7.80
CA GLY A 100 2.68 -8.59 -8.37
C GLY A 100 2.72 -7.17 -7.83
N CYS A 101 3.67 -6.85 -6.94
CA CYS A 101 3.86 -5.47 -6.48
C CYS A 101 4.58 -4.66 -7.55
N ASP A 102 4.26 -3.37 -7.63
CA ASP A 102 4.84 -2.50 -8.65
C ASP A 102 6.17 -1.90 -8.23
N VAL A 103 6.28 -1.52 -6.96
CA VAL A 103 7.53 -1.02 -6.38
C VAL A 103 7.60 -1.48 -4.93
N TYR A 104 8.76 -1.26 -4.32
CA TYR A 104 8.93 -1.57 -2.90
C TYR A 104 9.60 -0.41 -2.18
N MET A 105 9.38 -0.35 -0.87
CA MET A 105 10.05 0.56 0.04
C MET A 105 10.57 -0.21 1.23
N SER A 106 11.69 0.21 1.79
CA SER A 106 12.21 -0.41 3.00
C SER A 106 11.76 0.33 4.25
N LYS A 107 11.66 -0.42 5.35
CA LYS A 107 11.45 0.17 6.67
C LYS A 107 12.79 0.59 7.26
N PRO A 108 12.83 1.63 8.08
CA PRO A 108 11.70 2.46 8.53
C PRO A 108 11.18 3.36 7.42
N ILE A 109 9.89 3.68 7.48
CA ILE A 109 9.23 4.48 6.45
C ILE A 109 9.74 5.91 6.50
N ASN A 110 10.26 6.38 5.36
CA ASN A 110 10.63 7.77 5.17
C ASN A 110 9.45 8.49 4.52
N ILE A 111 8.93 9.52 5.18
CA ILE A 111 7.71 10.19 4.74
C ILE A 111 7.88 10.87 3.38
N ARG A 112 9.03 11.48 3.13
CA ARG A 112 9.27 12.13 1.83
C ARG A 112 9.34 11.11 0.70
N GLU A 113 9.96 9.97 0.95
CA GLU A 113 9.99 8.89 -0.02
C GLU A 113 8.58 8.35 -0.25
N LEU A 114 7.80 8.18 0.82
CA LEU A 114 6.43 7.72 0.73
C LEU A 114 5.61 8.64 -0.18
N TRP A 115 5.68 9.96 0.07
CA TRP A 115 4.97 10.93 -0.77
C TRP A 115 5.38 10.81 -2.24
N ALA A 116 6.69 10.73 -2.49
CA ALA A 116 7.19 10.65 -3.86
C ALA A 116 6.72 9.38 -4.57
N ARG A 117 6.75 8.24 -3.87
CA ARG A 117 6.32 6.97 -4.46
C ARG A 117 4.82 6.96 -4.73
N VAL A 118 4.04 7.45 -3.79
CA VAL A 118 2.58 7.49 -3.93
C VAL A 118 2.19 8.45 -5.06
N GLU A 119 2.78 9.64 -5.07
CA GLU A 119 2.43 10.66 -6.06
C GLU A 119 2.84 10.27 -7.48
N ALA A 120 3.81 9.38 -7.63
CA ALA A 120 4.19 8.87 -8.94
C ALA A 120 3.07 8.05 -9.59
N PHE A 121 2.21 7.43 -8.79
CA PHE A 121 1.07 6.65 -9.30
C PHE A 121 -0.23 7.43 -9.26
N VAL A 122 -0.48 8.15 -8.18
CA VAL A 122 -1.75 8.86 -7.97
C VAL A 122 -1.44 10.28 -7.48
N PRO A 123 -1.62 11.29 -8.33
CA PRO A 123 -1.29 12.67 -7.96
C PRO A 123 -2.02 13.11 -6.70
N SER A 124 -1.33 13.88 -5.87
CA SER A 124 -1.90 14.38 -4.63
C SER A 124 -3.10 15.28 -4.93
N PRO A 125 -4.28 15.01 -4.31
CA PRO A 125 -5.43 15.90 -4.47
C PRO A 125 -5.19 17.28 -3.88
N ASN A 126 -4.28 17.36 -2.92
CA ASN A 126 -3.96 18.60 -2.23
C ASN A 126 -2.44 18.75 -2.21
N PRO A 127 -1.82 19.10 -3.36
CA PRO A 127 -0.37 19.17 -3.46
C PRO A 127 0.19 20.26 -2.55
N ARG A 128 1.34 19.97 -1.98
CA ARG A 128 2.01 20.90 -1.13
C ARG A 128 2.52 22.07 -1.96
N LEU A 129 2.18 23.28 -1.55
CA LEU A 129 2.72 24.46 -2.18
C LEU A 129 4.17 24.67 -1.76
N PRO A 130 5.05 25.08 -2.68
CA PRO A 130 6.44 25.35 -2.36
C PRO A 130 6.60 26.49 -1.38
#